data_90e1f54037a03463ef7875c1ef0d6925
#
_entry.id   90e1f54037a03463ef7875c1ef0d6925
#
_cell.length_a   1.000
_cell.length_b   1.000
_cell.length_c   1.000
_cell.angle_alpha   90.00
_cell.angle_beta   90.00
_cell.angle_gamma   90.00
#
_symmetry.space_group_name_H-M   'P 1'
#
loop_
_entity.id
_entity.type
_entity.pdbx_description
1 polymer ?
#
loop_
_entity_poly.entity_id
_entity_poly.type
_entity_poly.pdbx_seq_one_letter_code
_entity_poly.pdbx_strand_id
1 'polypeptide(L)'
;YQTEAALEREFIVDLISQGYEYVPSLVTPDALLCNARNQLQALNNIVFTDSEWGRFLEEYLDKKSDSLAEKTKKIHDNYIYDFVFDDGHIQNIYLVDKTNIARNKVQVINQFGAQKNRYDVTILVNGLPMVQVELKKRGVAIREAFNQVHRYSKESFNSESSLYKYLQVFIISNGTDTRYFA
;
A
#
# COMPACT_ATOMS: atom_id res chain seq x y z
N TYR A 1 20.65 -1.34 23.58
CA TYR A 1 19.24 -1.74 23.32
C TYR A 1 18.74 -1.05 22.06
N GLN A 2 18.39 -1.81 21.03
CA GLN A 2 17.82 -1.29 19.81
C GLN A 2 16.37 -0.84 20.07
N THR A 3 16.06 0.41 19.76
CA THR A 3 14.71 0.94 19.86
C THR A 3 13.86 0.53 18.64
N GLU A 4 12.54 0.58 18.73
CA GLU A 4 11.66 0.37 17.57
C GLU A 4 12.00 1.33 16.42
N ALA A 5 12.24 2.60 16.74
CA ALA A 5 12.64 3.59 15.75
C ALA A 5 14.00 3.31 15.09
N ALA A 6 14.95 2.69 15.80
CA ALA A 6 16.23 2.28 15.22
C ALA A 6 16.03 1.07 14.29
N LEU A 7 15.23 0.10 14.70
CA LEU A 7 14.89 -1.07 13.89
C LEU A 7 14.15 -0.66 12.60
N GLU A 8 13.21 0.28 12.71
CA GLU A 8 12.49 0.84 11.56
C GLU A 8 13.44 1.51 10.56
N ARG A 9 14.37 2.35 11.04
CA ARG A 9 15.35 3.00 10.18
C ARG A 9 16.27 2.01 9.47
N GLU A 10 16.76 1.00 10.18
CA GLU A 10 17.61 -0.05 9.58
C GLU A 10 16.83 -0.81 8.49
N PHE A 11 15.60 -1.18 8.76
CA PHE A 11 14.75 -1.87 7.80
C PHE A 11 14.50 -1.04 6.54
N ILE A 12 14.22 0.25 6.69
CA ILE A 12 14.04 1.16 5.55
C ILE A 12 15.34 1.28 4.74
N VAL A 13 16.50 1.42 5.39
CA VAL A 13 17.81 1.47 4.72
C VAL A 13 18.07 0.19 3.92
N ASP A 14 17.74 -0.97 4.47
CA ASP A 14 17.88 -2.25 3.78
C ASP A 14 16.98 -2.31 2.53
N LEU A 15 15.75 -1.85 2.63
CA LEU A 15 14.84 -1.78 1.47
C LEU A 15 15.35 -0.81 0.40
N ILE A 16 15.86 0.35 0.79
CA ILE A 16 16.46 1.31 -0.15
C ILE A 16 17.64 0.65 -0.89
N SER A 17 18.49 -0.10 -0.20
CA SER A 17 19.62 -0.82 -0.80
C SER A 17 19.18 -1.88 -1.82
N GLN A 18 17.95 -2.38 -1.70
CA GLN A 18 17.31 -3.33 -2.62
C GLN A 18 16.53 -2.66 -3.77
N GLY A 19 16.58 -1.34 -3.87
CA GLY A 19 15.94 -0.60 -4.96
C GLY A 19 14.53 -0.05 -4.65
N TYR A 20 14.08 -0.13 -3.39
CA TYR A 20 12.83 0.53 -2.99
C TYR A 20 13.02 2.04 -2.89
N GLU A 21 12.05 2.80 -3.39
CA GLU A 21 12.03 4.25 -3.22
C GLU A 21 11.39 4.63 -1.89
N TYR A 22 12.16 5.28 -1.02
CA TYR A 22 11.62 5.78 0.26
C TYR A 22 10.97 7.14 0.06
N VAL A 23 9.69 7.27 0.45
CA VAL A 23 8.90 8.49 0.30
C VAL A 23 8.31 8.90 1.65
N PRO A 24 9.09 9.61 2.50
CA PRO A 24 8.67 9.95 3.87
C PRO A 24 7.52 10.94 3.94
N SER A 25 7.20 11.64 2.85
CA SER A 25 6.11 12.62 2.78
C SER A 25 4.71 11.99 2.65
N LEU A 26 4.61 10.71 2.35
CA LEU A 26 3.32 10.02 2.19
C LEU A 26 2.77 9.59 3.56
N VAL A 27 2.20 10.54 4.27
CA VAL A 27 1.67 10.32 5.63
C VAL A 27 0.17 10.60 5.75
N THR A 28 -0.47 11.10 4.70
CA THR A 28 -1.91 11.41 4.67
C THR A 28 -2.63 10.64 3.56
N PRO A 29 -3.96 10.42 3.69
CA PRO A 29 -4.78 9.79 2.64
C PRO A 29 -4.69 10.51 1.29
N ASP A 30 -4.72 11.84 1.28
CA ASP A 30 -4.64 12.62 0.04
C ASP A 30 -3.28 12.49 -0.65
N ALA A 31 -2.18 12.50 0.12
CA ALA A 31 -0.84 12.28 -0.42
C ALA A 31 -0.70 10.87 -1.00
N LEU A 32 -1.24 9.86 -0.31
CA LEU A 32 -1.22 8.47 -0.78
C LEU A 32 -2.01 8.32 -2.08
N LEU A 33 -3.18 8.94 -2.17
CA LEU A 33 -4.03 8.88 -3.36
C LEU A 33 -3.37 9.59 -4.55
N CYS A 34 -2.76 10.75 -4.33
CA CYS A 34 -2.00 11.47 -5.35
C CYS A 34 -0.81 10.64 -5.86
N ASN A 35 -0.08 9.99 -4.96
CA ASN A 35 1.01 9.08 -5.34
C ASN A 35 0.49 7.88 -6.16
N ALA A 36 -0.63 7.28 -5.77
CA ALA A 36 -1.24 6.18 -6.52
C ALA A 36 -1.59 6.60 -7.96
N ARG A 37 -2.17 7.79 -8.13
CA ARG A 37 -2.43 8.37 -9.46
C ARG A 37 -1.16 8.47 -10.28
N ASN A 38 -0.10 9.04 -9.73
CA ASN A 38 1.17 9.23 -10.43
C ASN A 38 1.81 7.89 -10.82
N GLN A 39 1.81 6.91 -9.92
CA GLN A 39 2.39 5.59 -10.18
C GLN A 39 1.60 4.81 -11.24
N LEU A 40 0.27 4.83 -11.16
CA LEU A 40 -0.59 4.16 -12.15
C LEU A 40 -0.51 4.83 -13.53
N GLN A 41 -0.41 6.15 -13.58
CA GLN A 41 -0.17 6.88 -14.84
C GLN A 41 1.17 6.47 -15.47
N ALA A 42 2.23 6.37 -14.66
CA ALA A 42 3.54 5.93 -15.14
C ALA A 42 3.54 4.48 -15.63
N LEU A 43 2.92 3.56 -14.89
CA LEU A 43 2.81 2.15 -15.29
C LEU A 43 2.10 1.99 -16.63
N ASN A 44 1.00 2.74 -16.83
CA ASN A 44 0.12 2.60 -17.99
C ASN A 44 0.45 3.56 -19.13
N ASN A 45 1.46 4.43 -18.96
CA ASN A 45 1.83 5.46 -19.92
C ASN A 45 0.63 6.34 -20.35
N ILE A 46 -0.12 6.83 -19.37
CA ILE A 46 -1.29 7.68 -19.54
C ILE A 46 -1.22 8.88 -18.61
N VAL A 47 -2.08 9.85 -18.87
CA VAL A 47 -2.37 10.96 -17.96
C VAL A 47 -3.89 11.09 -17.84
N PHE A 48 -4.42 10.93 -16.64
CA PHE A 48 -5.82 11.19 -16.36
C PHE A 48 -6.07 12.69 -16.20
N THR A 49 -7.17 13.20 -16.73
CA THR A 49 -7.75 14.45 -16.23
C THR A 49 -8.27 14.23 -14.80
N ASP A 50 -8.57 15.29 -14.07
CA ASP A 50 -9.14 15.18 -12.73
C ASP A 50 -10.51 14.47 -12.75
N SER A 51 -11.32 14.73 -13.78
CA SER A 51 -12.60 14.06 -14.00
C SER A 51 -12.43 12.57 -14.27
N GLU A 52 -11.49 12.20 -15.15
CA GLU A 52 -11.19 10.81 -15.47
C GLU A 52 -10.65 10.05 -14.25
N TRP A 53 -9.75 10.69 -13.47
CA TRP A 53 -9.25 10.08 -12.24
C TRP A 53 -10.38 9.84 -11.22
N GLY A 54 -11.28 10.81 -11.03
CA GLY A 54 -12.45 10.66 -10.17
C GLY A 54 -13.34 9.49 -10.59
N ARG A 55 -13.63 9.37 -11.89
CA ARG A 55 -14.41 8.24 -12.41
C ARG A 55 -13.69 6.90 -12.25
N PHE A 56 -12.38 6.85 -12.51
CA PHE A 56 -11.59 5.63 -12.34
C PHE A 56 -11.59 5.15 -10.88
N LEU A 57 -11.52 6.07 -9.91
CA LEU A 57 -11.65 5.74 -8.49
C LEU A 57 -13.02 5.15 -8.18
N GLU A 58 -14.09 5.81 -8.60
CA GLU A 58 -15.46 5.40 -8.28
C GLU A 58 -15.87 4.10 -8.99
N GLU A 59 -15.45 3.91 -10.22
CA GLU A 59 -15.83 2.76 -11.04
C GLU A 59 -15.03 1.51 -10.72
N TYR A 60 -13.77 1.68 -10.32
CA TYR A 60 -12.86 0.56 -10.23
C TYR A 60 -11.91 0.58 -9.02
N LEU A 61 -11.02 1.57 -8.93
CA LEU A 61 -9.91 1.49 -7.99
C LEU A 61 -10.36 1.55 -6.53
N ASP A 62 -11.26 2.45 -6.21
CA ASP A 62 -11.68 2.71 -4.83
C ASP A 62 -13.20 2.81 -4.67
N LYS A 63 -13.92 1.84 -5.23
CA LYS A 63 -15.36 1.74 -5.05
C LYS A 63 -15.70 1.65 -3.57
N LYS A 64 -16.60 2.49 -3.10
CA LYS A 64 -17.03 2.52 -1.70
C LYS A 64 -17.65 1.20 -1.22
N SER A 65 -18.25 0.44 -2.15
CA SER A 65 -18.86 -0.86 -1.87
C SER A 65 -17.86 -1.99 -1.71
N ASP A 66 -16.59 -1.80 -2.14
CA ASP A 66 -15.61 -2.88 -2.14
C ASP A 66 -15.16 -3.25 -0.74
N SER A 67 -15.30 -4.52 -0.43
CA SER A 67 -14.72 -5.17 0.75
C SER A 67 -13.21 -5.44 0.56
N LEU A 68 -12.55 -5.87 1.62
CA LEU A 68 -11.16 -6.40 1.56
C LEU A 68 -11.02 -7.53 0.54
N ALA A 69 -11.97 -8.47 0.53
CA ALA A 69 -11.95 -9.59 -0.40
C ALA A 69 -12.05 -9.16 -1.85
N GLU A 70 -12.89 -8.15 -2.15
CA GLU A 70 -13.03 -7.61 -3.50
C GLU A 70 -11.78 -6.88 -3.97
N LYS A 71 -11.14 -6.08 -3.11
CA LYS A 71 -9.86 -5.43 -3.45
C LYS A 71 -8.72 -6.44 -3.62
N THR A 72 -8.66 -7.46 -2.78
CA THR A 72 -7.72 -8.58 -2.95
C THR A 72 -7.93 -9.27 -4.30
N LYS A 73 -9.17 -9.56 -4.65
CA LYS A 73 -9.52 -10.18 -5.92
C LYS A 73 -9.11 -9.32 -7.13
N LYS A 74 -9.18 -7.99 -7.03
CA LYS A 74 -8.68 -7.10 -8.08
C LYS A 74 -7.20 -7.31 -8.36
N ILE A 75 -6.38 -7.46 -7.34
CA ILE A 75 -4.94 -7.72 -7.52
C ILE A 75 -4.68 -9.11 -8.09
N HIS A 76 -5.44 -10.12 -7.68
CA HIS A 76 -5.22 -11.51 -8.13
C HIS A 76 -5.81 -11.80 -9.50
N ASP A 77 -7.06 -11.43 -9.71
CA ASP A 77 -7.85 -11.90 -10.88
C ASP A 77 -8.23 -10.77 -11.83
N ASN A 78 -8.55 -9.57 -11.31
CA ASN A 78 -9.16 -8.49 -12.07
C ASN A 78 -8.30 -7.21 -12.07
N TYR A 79 -7.00 -7.36 -12.25
CA TYR A 79 -6.00 -6.27 -12.19
C TYR A 79 -5.94 -5.40 -13.46
N ILE A 80 -6.79 -5.66 -14.41
CA ILE A 80 -6.94 -4.90 -15.67
C ILE A 80 -8.37 -4.38 -15.76
N TYR A 81 -8.50 -3.10 -16.06
CA TYR A 81 -9.79 -2.44 -16.24
C TYR A 81 -9.88 -1.72 -17.58
N ASP A 82 -10.95 -1.95 -18.33
CA ASP A 82 -11.25 -1.23 -19.56
C ASP A 82 -11.85 0.12 -19.22
N PHE A 83 -11.04 1.17 -19.31
CA PHE A 83 -11.45 2.53 -18.97
C PHE A 83 -11.79 3.34 -20.22
N VAL A 84 -12.94 4.02 -20.19
CA VAL A 84 -13.35 4.95 -21.24
C VAL A 84 -12.93 6.36 -20.88
N PHE A 85 -12.02 6.92 -21.68
CA PHE A 85 -11.53 8.30 -21.50
C PHE A 85 -12.58 9.31 -21.97
N ASP A 86 -12.40 10.58 -21.60
CA ASP A 86 -13.36 11.66 -21.93
C ASP A 86 -13.54 11.87 -23.44
N ASP A 87 -12.52 11.56 -24.24
CA ASP A 87 -12.59 11.60 -25.71
C ASP A 87 -13.23 10.35 -26.35
N GLY A 88 -13.67 9.40 -25.54
CA GLY A 88 -14.37 8.19 -25.94
C GLY A 88 -13.47 7.00 -26.30
N HIS A 89 -12.12 7.14 -26.33
CA HIS A 89 -11.28 5.99 -26.54
C HIS A 89 -11.25 5.08 -25.31
N ILE A 90 -11.03 3.79 -25.52
CA ILE A 90 -10.97 2.78 -24.46
C ILE A 90 -9.54 2.28 -24.36
N GLN A 91 -9.02 2.21 -23.15
CA GLN A 91 -7.71 1.64 -22.87
C GLN A 91 -7.75 0.76 -21.63
N ASN A 92 -7.02 -0.35 -21.67
CA ASN A 92 -6.80 -1.21 -20.50
C ASN A 92 -5.88 -0.50 -19.50
N ILE A 93 -6.33 -0.38 -18.27
CA ILE A 93 -5.54 0.17 -17.16
C ILE A 93 -5.15 -0.97 -16.24
N TYR A 94 -3.85 -1.16 -16.05
CA TYR A 94 -3.25 -2.20 -15.22
C TYR A 94 -2.96 -1.65 -13.82
N LEU A 95 -3.31 -2.40 -12.79
CA LEU A 95 -2.87 -2.13 -11.41
C LEU A 95 -1.47 -2.68 -11.15
N VAL A 96 -1.16 -3.82 -11.76
CA VAL A 96 0.14 -4.49 -11.69
C VAL A 96 0.48 -5.08 -13.05
N ASP A 97 1.76 -5.12 -13.38
CA ASP A 97 2.24 -5.85 -14.54
C ASP A 97 2.74 -7.23 -14.10
N LYS A 98 1.97 -8.26 -14.40
CA LYS A 98 2.31 -9.65 -14.03
C LYS A 98 3.18 -10.34 -15.08
N THR A 99 3.33 -9.77 -16.26
CA THR A 99 4.15 -10.29 -17.34
C THR A 99 5.59 -9.81 -17.23
N ASN A 100 5.77 -8.50 -17.03
CA ASN A 100 7.07 -7.89 -16.79
C ASN A 100 7.12 -7.28 -15.38
N ILE A 101 7.48 -8.10 -14.41
CA ILE A 101 7.48 -7.73 -13.00
C ILE A 101 8.37 -6.50 -12.72
N ALA A 102 9.46 -6.33 -13.46
CA ALA A 102 10.37 -5.20 -13.31
C ALA A 102 9.76 -3.83 -13.62
N ARG A 103 8.61 -3.78 -14.32
CA ARG A 103 7.89 -2.55 -14.58
C ARG A 103 7.11 -2.03 -13.35
N ASN A 104 6.87 -2.86 -12.35
CA ASN A 104 6.18 -2.43 -11.16
C ASN A 104 7.12 -1.60 -10.28
N LYS A 105 6.67 -0.41 -9.91
CA LYS A 105 7.41 0.48 -9.01
C LYS A 105 7.16 0.07 -7.56
N VAL A 106 8.23 -0.13 -6.82
CA VAL A 106 8.15 -0.44 -5.38
C VAL A 106 8.63 0.75 -4.55
N GLN A 107 7.82 1.13 -3.59
CA GLN A 107 8.08 2.24 -2.67
C GLN A 107 7.93 1.77 -1.23
N VAL A 108 8.61 2.43 -0.32
CA VAL A 108 8.46 2.25 1.12
C VAL A 108 8.07 3.58 1.76
N ILE A 109 7.07 3.53 2.62
CA ILE A 109 6.62 4.64 3.45
C ILE A 109 6.56 4.20 4.91
N ASN A 110 6.59 5.15 5.83
CA ASN A 110 6.50 4.87 7.25
C ASN A 110 5.63 5.89 7.96
N GLN A 111 5.14 5.51 9.14
CA GLN A 111 4.38 6.37 10.03
C GLN A 111 3.13 6.99 9.35
N PHE A 112 2.47 6.22 8.46
CA PHE A 112 1.24 6.66 7.82
C PHE A 112 0.09 6.71 8.83
N GLY A 113 -0.73 7.76 8.77
CA GLY A 113 -1.94 7.92 9.55
C GLY A 113 -1.85 8.91 10.70
N ALA A 114 -2.96 9.09 11.42
CA ALA A 114 -3.07 10.00 12.56
C ALA A 114 -2.46 9.41 13.83
N GLN A 115 -2.18 10.27 14.82
CA GLN A 115 -1.38 9.99 16.02
C GLN A 115 -1.72 8.71 16.81
N LYS A 116 -2.95 8.22 16.74
CA LYS A 116 -3.38 7.02 17.51
C LYS A 116 -3.17 5.69 16.79
N ASN A 117 -3.10 5.70 15.45
CA ASN A 117 -3.05 4.50 14.63
C ASN A 117 -2.04 4.68 13.48
N ARG A 118 -0.79 4.96 13.83
CA ARG A 118 0.28 5.02 12.82
C ARG A 118 0.73 3.63 12.46
N TYR A 119 0.83 3.40 11.17
CA TYR A 119 1.42 2.19 10.59
C TYR A 119 2.94 2.35 10.56
N ASP A 120 3.68 1.39 11.11
CA ASP A 120 5.14 1.49 11.19
C ASP A 120 5.76 1.61 9.79
N VAL A 121 5.69 0.57 8.98
CA VAL A 121 6.22 0.57 7.61
C VAL A 121 5.22 -0.06 6.66
N THR A 122 4.98 0.59 5.53
CA THR A 122 4.14 0.08 4.45
C THR A 122 4.93 0.01 3.16
N ILE A 123 4.85 -1.11 2.46
CA ILE A 123 5.40 -1.28 1.12
C ILE A 123 4.29 -1.08 0.10
N LEU A 124 4.55 -0.19 -0.86
CA LEU A 124 3.65 0.12 -1.96
C LEU A 124 4.14 -0.54 -3.24
N VAL A 125 3.21 -1.06 -4.02
CA VAL A 125 3.45 -1.48 -5.40
C VAL A 125 2.55 -0.66 -6.31
N ASN A 126 3.14 0.08 -7.23
CA ASN A 126 2.44 1.02 -8.11
C ASN A 126 1.53 2.00 -7.34
N GLY A 127 1.99 2.43 -6.17
CA GLY A 127 1.28 3.36 -5.31
C GLY A 127 0.21 2.72 -4.40
N LEU A 128 -0.03 1.42 -4.51
CA LEU A 128 -1.02 0.70 -3.69
C LEU A 128 -0.35 0.00 -2.50
N PRO A 129 -0.87 0.17 -1.27
CA PRO A 129 -0.38 -0.55 -0.10
C PRO A 129 -0.56 -2.06 -0.27
N MET A 130 0.55 -2.81 -0.28
CA MET A 130 0.54 -4.26 -0.48
C MET A 130 1.06 -5.04 0.71
N VAL A 131 2.02 -4.48 1.45
CA VAL A 131 2.61 -5.13 2.61
C VAL A 131 2.65 -4.16 3.77
N GLN A 132 2.11 -4.58 4.91
CA GLN A 132 2.23 -3.86 6.17
C GLN A 132 3.22 -4.57 7.07
N VAL A 133 4.17 -3.80 7.62
CA VAL A 133 5.19 -4.30 8.56
C VAL A 133 5.01 -3.57 9.89
N GLU A 134 4.82 -4.35 10.94
CA GLU A 134 4.76 -3.86 12.31
C GLU A 134 6.00 -4.32 13.08
N LEU A 135 6.67 -3.39 13.71
CA LEU A 135 7.93 -3.58 14.39
C LEU A 135 7.78 -3.43 15.91
N LYS A 136 8.46 -4.28 16.65
CA LYS A 136 8.61 -4.18 18.10
C LYS A 136 10.08 -4.22 18.47
N LYS A 137 10.44 -3.57 19.54
CA LYS A 137 11.81 -3.63 20.05
C LYS A 137 12.20 -5.07 20.40
N ARG A 138 13.49 -5.38 20.28
CA ARG A 138 14.03 -6.68 20.64
C ARG A 138 13.67 -7.03 22.10
N GLY A 139 13.21 -8.27 22.32
CA GLY A 139 12.79 -8.77 23.64
C GLY A 139 11.29 -8.60 23.92
N VAL A 140 10.54 -7.86 23.11
CA VAL A 140 9.08 -7.80 23.19
C VAL A 140 8.47 -8.99 22.45
N ALA A 141 7.45 -9.61 23.05
CA ALA A 141 6.80 -10.74 22.42
C ALA A 141 6.09 -10.33 21.12
N ILE A 142 6.30 -11.13 20.08
CA ILE A 142 5.69 -10.90 18.75
C ILE A 142 4.16 -10.87 18.80
N ARG A 143 3.57 -11.49 19.82
CA ARG A 143 2.12 -11.47 20.06
C ARG A 143 1.55 -10.08 20.26
N GLU A 144 2.33 -9.13 20.80
CA GLU A 144 1.90 -7.74 20.96
C GLU A 144 1.75 -7.05 19.59
N ALA A 145 2.71 -7.28 18.68
CA ALA A 145 2.61 -6.79 17.31
C ALA A 145 1.42 -7.42 16.56
N PHE A 146 1.18 -8.72 16.75
CA PHE A 146 0.01 -9.39 16.19
C PHE A 146 -1.30 -8.77 16.67
N ASN A 147 -1.44 -8.50 17.96
CA ASN A 147 -2.62 -7.86 18.52
C ASN A 147 -2.83 -6.44 17.96
N GLN A 148 -1.75 -5.72 17.67
CA GLN A 148 -1.79 -4.41 17.05
C GLN A 148 -2.31 -4.50 15.61
N VAL A 149 -1.77 -5.39 14.79
CA VAL A 149 -2.24 -5.64 13.41
C VAL A 149 -3.71 -6.07 13.40
N HIS A 150 -4.10 -6.97 14.28
CA HIS A 150 -5.49 -7.43 14.39
C HIS A 150 -6.45 -6.30 14.77
N ARG A 151 -6.02 -5.37 15.61
CA ARG A 151 -6.79 -4.17 15.93
C ARG A 151 -6.92 -3.26 14.71
N TYR A 152 -5.84 -3.02 13.98
CA TYR A 152 -5.85 -2.23 12.74
C TYR A 152 -6.79 -2.83 11.69
N SER A 153 -6.80 -4.15 11.52
CA SER A 153 -7.68 -4.80 10.56
C SER A 153 -9.17 -4.62 10.88
N LYS A 154 -9.51 -4.45 12.14
CA LYS A 154 -10.91 -4.23 12.56
C LYS A 154 -11.35 -2.77 12.57
N GLU A 155 -10.46 -1.86 12.95
CA GLU A 155 -10.83 -0.49 13.29
C GLU A 155 -10.34 0.57 12.30
N SER A 156 -9.20 0.37 11.64
CA SER A 156 -8.48 1.43 10.95
C SER A 156 -8.42 1.33 9.43
N PHE A 157 -8.52 0.14 8.84
CA PHE A 157 -8.52 0.03 7.38
C PHE A 157 -9.73 0.71 6.72
N ASN A 158 -10.75 1.00 7.51
CA ASN A 158 -11.95 1.72 7.06
C ASN A 158 -11.89 3.24 7.31
N SER A 159 -11.03 3.73 8.21
CA SER A 159 -11.10 5.12 8.68
C SER A 159 -9.98 6.03 8.18
N GLU A 160 -8.77 5.50 7.94
CA GLU A 160 -7.61 6.33 7.56
C GLU A 160 -7.45 6.45 6.03
N SER A 161 -7.46 5.33 5.33
CA SER A 161 -7.48 5.31 3.86
C SER A 161 -8.03 3.97 3.36
N SER A 162 -9.02 4.03 2.47
CA SER A 162 -9.59 2.85 1.82
C SER A 162 -8.58 2.08 0.95
N LEU A 163 -7.50 2.73 0.49
CA LEU A 163 -6.42 2.06 -0.25
C LEU A 163 -5.70 1.01 0.59
N TYR A 164 -5.68 1.12 1.91
CA TYR A 164 -5.12 0.08 2.79
C TYR A 164 -5.89 -1.25 2.73
N LYS A 165 -7.08 -1.27 2.16
CA LYS A 165 -7.78 -2.53 1.86
C LYS A 165 -7.12 -3.37 0.76
N TYR A 166 -6.12 -2.83 0.05
CA TYR A 166 -5.31 -3.59 -0.91
C TYR A 166 -4.20 -4.42 -0.25
N LEU A 167 -3.97 -4.29 1.04
CA LEU A 167 -2.95 -5.06 1.75
C LEU A 167 -3.13 -6.57 1.56
N GLN A 168 -2.05 -7.23 1.11
CA GLN A 168 -2.01 -8.65 0.81
C GLN A 168 -1.23 -9.43 1.87
N VAL A 169 -0.22 -8.82 2.46
CA VAL A 169 0.69 -9.49 3.40
C VAL A 169 0.93 -8.60 4.61
N PHE A 170 0.88 -9.20 5.78
CA PHE A 170 1.27 -8.59 7.05
C PHE A 170 2.55 -9.26 7.55
N ILE A 171 3.51 -8.44 7.96
CA ILE A 171 4.77 -8.89 8.57
C ILE A 171 4.86 -8.28 9.96
N ILE A 172 5.19 -9.09 10.95
CA ILE A 172 5.47 -8.64 12.30
C ILE A 172 6.87 -9.10 12.70
N SER A 173 7.66 -8.20 13.26
CA SER A 173 9.04 -8.49 13.66
C SER A 173 9.44 -7.75 14.92
N ASN A 174 10.29 -8.39 15.74
CA ASN A 174 10.96 -7.77 16.87
C ASN A 174 12.50 -7.69 16.69
N GLY A 175 12.95 -7.85 15.45
CA GLY A 175 14.39 -7.89 15.13
C GLY A 175 15.10 -9.20 15.48
N THR A 176 14.41 -10.17 16.09
CA THR A 176 14.89 -11.53 16.38
C THR A 176 13.98 -12.56 15.72
N ASP A 177 12.70 -12.44 15.99
CA ASP A 177 11.65 -13.28 15.39
C ASP A 177 10.85 -12.46 14.38
N THR A 178 10.50 -13.11 13.28
CA THR A 178 9.64 -12.55 12.25
C THR A 178 8.55 -13.54 11.87
N ARG A 179 7.33 -13.05 11.74
CA ARG A 179 6.17 -13.81 11.27
C ARG A 179 5.49 -13.04 10.15
N TYR A 180 4.90 -13.75 9.21
CA TYR A 180 4.07 -13.15 8.17
C TYR A 180 2.79 -13.97 7.99
N PHE A 181 1.74 -13.30 7.51
CA PHE A 181 0.46 -13.90 7.16
C PHE A 181 -0.24 -13.06 6.09
N ALA A 182 -1.20 -13.67 5.39
CA ALA A 182 -2.01 -13.07 4.33
C ALA A 182 -3.49 -13.16 4.66
#